data_c2279a575e96733545f92884b9375c13
#
_entry.id   c2279a575e96733545f92884b9375c13
#
_cell.length_a   1.000
_cell.length_b   1.000
_cell.length_c   1.000
_cell.angle_alpha   90.00
_cell.angle_beta   90.00
_cell.angle_gamma   90.00
#
_symmetry.space_group_name_H-M   'P 1'
#
loop_
_entity.id
_entity.type
_entity.pdbx_description
1 polymer ?
#
loop_
_entity_poly.entity_id
_entity_poly.type
_entity_poly.pdbx_seq_one_letter_code
_entity_poly.pdbx_strand_id
1 'polypeptide(L)'
;DVVAASANTVGEDLRDVAAGTELVYGIIGWGVLVLGALGVLVAESISVRQRTWFYGLARALGARRYQIGFLVLLEVLVIFALGLILAIAFALAAQDLVASFAEQTFDVSDTRLLRADDASLMVSSAVVVLLIAAVFPTIQAMRQDPLDVLEPNVG
;
A
#
# COMPACT_ATOMS: atom_id res chain seq x y z
N ASP A 1 24.79 -35.74 -27.82
CA ASP A 1 25.35 -34.38 -27.53
C ASP A 1 24.47 -33.24 -28.03
N VAL A 2 23.88 -33.34 -29.23
CA VAL A 2 23.04 -32.26 -29.81
C VAL A 2 21.72 -32.11 -29.05
N VAL A 3 21.10 -33.19 -28.57
CA VAL A 3 19.85 -33.19 -27.82
C VAL A 3 20.05 -32.57 -26.42
N ALA A 4 21.19 -32.82 -25.78
CA ALA A 4 21.53 -32.23 -24.50
C ALA A 4 21.83 -30.73 -24.62
N ALA A 5 22.48 -30.30 -25.71
CA ALA A 5 22.73 -28.89 -25.97
C ALA A 5 21.43 -28.11 -26.25
N SER A 6 20.49 -28.69 -27.01
CA SER A 6 19.18 -28.06 -27.26
C SER A 6 18.30 -27.99 -26.01
N ALA A 7 18.37 -29.00 -25.12
CA ALA A 7 17.65 -28.97 -23.86
C ALA A 7 18.18 -27.88 -22.91
N ASN A 8 19.48 -27.63 -22.90
CA ASN A 8 20.08 -26.58 -22.11
C ASN A 8 19.71 -25.18 -22.62
N THR A 9 19.75 -24.95 -23.95
CA THR A 9 19.35 -23.66 -24.52
C THR A 9 17.89 -23.34 -24.29
N VAL A 10 16.99 -24.30 -24.43
CA VAL A 10 15.56 -24.13 -24.11
C VAL A 10 15.36 -23.84 -22.61
N GLY A 11 16.15 -24.49 -21.74
CA GLY A 11 16.09 -24.22 -20.29
C GLY A 11 16.59 -22.83 -19.91
N GLU A 12 17.59 -22.30 -20.61
CA GLU A 12 18.09 -20.93 -20.42
C GLU A 12 17.07 -19.90 -20.94
N ASP A 13 16.53 -20.10 -22.13
CA ASP A 13 15.49 -19.22 -22.71
C ASP A 13 14.24 -19.14 -21.83
N LEU A 14 13.80 -20.26 -21.23
CA LEU A 14 12.66 -20.28 -20.32
C LEU A 14 12.95 -19.52 -19.02
N ARG A 15 14.18 -19.61 -18.49
CA ARG A 15 14.59 -18.84 -17.30
C ARG A 15 14.64 -17.35 -17.57
N ASP A 16 15.12 -16.94 -18.72
CA ASP A 16 15.19 -15.54 -19.10
C ASP A 16 13.80 -14.94 -19.29
N VAL A 17 12.88 -15.70 -19.91
CA VAL A 17 11.47 -15.30 -20.01
C VAL A 17 10.82 -15.21 -18.64
N ALA A 18 11.07 -16.17 -17.75
CA ALA A 18 10.53 -16.14 -16.39
C ALA A 18 11.07 -14.93 -15.59
N ALA A 19 12.39 -14.68 -15.65
CA ALA A 19 13.00 -13.52 -14.99
C ALA A 19 12.48 -12.20 -15.55
N GLY A 20 12.30 -12.09 -16.86
CA GLY A 20 11.70 -10.91 -17.51
C GLY A 20 10.26 -10.67 -17.05
N THR A 21 9.48 -11.74 -16.93
CA THR A 21 8.09 -11.67 -16.45
C THR A 21 8.02 -11.24 -15.00
N GLU A 22 8.86 -11.79 -14.12
CA GLU A 22 8.96 -11.42 -12.71
C GLU A 22 9.30 -9.93 -12.53
N LEU A 23 10.25 -9.43 -13.34
CA LEU A 23 10.65 -8.03 -13.33
C LEU A 23 9.48 -7.11 -13.72
N VAL A 24 8.73 -7.46 -14.78
CA VAL A 24 7.55 -6.68 -15.22
C VAL A 24 6.48 -6.65 -14.14
N TYR A 25 6.15 -7.78 -13.54
CA TYR A 25 5.18 -7.83 -12.43
C TYR A 25 5.67 -7.05 -11.20
N GLY A 26 6.97 -7.10 -10.91
CA GLY A 26 7.57 -6.30 -9.85
C GLY A 26 7.40 -4.80 -10.08
N ILE A 27 7.70 -4.32 -11.29
CA ILE A 27 7.52 -2.89 -11.65
C ILE A 27 6.05 -2.47 -11.54
N ILE A 28 5.13 -3.28 -12.04
CA ILE A 28 3.69 -3.01 -11.95
C ILE A 28 3.25 -2.96 -10.49
N GLY A 29 3.68 -3.93 -9.67
CA GLY A 29 3.35 -4.00 -8.24
C GLY A 29 3.83 -2.76 -7.48
N TRP A 30 5.08 -2.35 -7.69
CA TRP A 30 5.63 -1.11 -7.12
C TRP A 30 4.87 0.13 -7.61
N GLY A 31 4.50 0.20 -8.90
CA GLY A 31 3.72 1.28 -9.46
C GLY A 31 2.35 1.41 -8.78
N VAL A 32 1.63 0.31 -8.60
CA VAL A 32 0.33 0.28 -7.92
C VAL A 32 0.48 0.67 -6.44
N LEU A 33 1.53 0.22 -5.77
CA LEU A 33 1.80 0.55 -4.37
C LEU A 33 2.07 2.05 -4.20
N VAL A 34 2.86 2.67 -5.07
CA VAL A 34 3.12 4.12 -5.06
C VAL A 34 1.86 4.91 -5.34
N LEU A 35 1.05 4.50 -6.32
CA LEU A 35 -0.23 5.14 -6.62
C LEU A 35 -1.20 5.05 -5.44
N GLY A 36 -1.27 3.91 -4.77
CA GLY A 36 -2.05 3.72 -3.56
C GLY A 36 -1.61 4.65 -2.41
N ALA A 37 -0.30 4.77 -2.20
CA ALA A 37 0.27 5.66 -1.20
C ALA A 37 -0.04 7.14 -1.49
N LEU A 38 0.06 7.56 -2.76
CA LEU A 38 -0.35 8.91 -3.18
C LEU A 38 -1.85 9.14 -2.95
N GLY A 39 -2.69 8.15 -3.23
CA GLY A 39 -4.12 8.21 -2.94
C GLY A 39 -4.41 8.44 -1.46
N VAL A 40 -3.76 7.69 -0.58
CA VAL A 40 -3.86 7.88 0.89
C VAL A 40 -3.38 9.28 1.29
N LEU A 41 -2.22 9.71 0.80
CA LEU A 41 -1.66 11.02 1.10
C LEU A 41 -2.63 12.15 0.72
N VAL A 42 -3.24 12.09 -0.46
CA VAL A 42 -4.21 13.10 -0.92
C VAL A 42 -5.48 13.05 -0.08
N ALA A 43 -6.04 11.87 0.16
CA ALA A 43 -7.27 11.69 0.94
C ALA A 43 -7.10 12.22 2.37
N GLU A 44 -6.00 11.87 3.04
CA GLU A 44 -5.69 12.34 4.39
C GLU A 44 -5.42 13.84 4.43
N SER A 45 -4.73 14.40 3.44
CA SER A 45 -4.50 15.85 3.36
C SER A 45 -5.81 16.63 3.23
N ILE A 46 -6.77 16.10 2.48
CA ILE A 46 -8.11 16.68 2.37
C ILE A 46 -8.85 16.54 3.69
N SER A 47 -8.83 15.36 4.33
CA SER A 47 -9.47 15.10 5.62
C SER A 47 -8.95 16.05 6.71
N VAL A 48 -7.64 16.23 6.81
CA VAL A 48 -7.00 17.15 7.76
C VAL A 48 -7.46 18.59 7.51
N ARG A 49 -7.55 19.04 6.25
CA ARG A 49 -8.04 20.39 5.91
C ARG A 49 -9.52 20.60 6.30
N GLN A 50 -10.36 19.61 6.07
CA GLN A 50 -11.78 19.68 6.42
C GLN A 50 -12.02 19.76 7.93
N ARG A 51 -11.11 19.17 8.73
CA ARG A 51 -11.19 19.11 10.20
C ARG A 51 -10.35 20.17 10.91
N THR A 52 -9.86 21.19 10.20
CA THR A 52 -9.01 22.25 10.74
C THR A 52 -9.64 22.91 11.97
N TRP A 53 -10.94 23.21 11.92
CA TRP A 53 -11.67 23.78 13.03
C TRP A 53 -11.63 22.89 14.29
N PHE A 54 -11.82 21.58 14.14
CA PHE A 54 -11.75 20.64 15.25
C PHE A 54 -10.37 20.62 15.91
N TYR A 55 -9.31 20.60 15.10
CA TYR A 55 -7.94 20.63 15.63
C TYR A 55 -7.60 21.96 16.30
N GLY A 56 -8.07 23.07 15.77
CA GLY A 56 -7.93 24.39 16.38
C GLY A 56 -8.64 24.47 17.72
N LEU A 57 -9.89 23.98 17.81
CA LEU A 57 -10.64 23.93 19.06
C LEU A 57 -9.96 23.02 20.09
N ALA A 58 -9.53 21.82 19.70
CA ALA A 58 -8.82 20.91 20.59
C ALA A 58 -7.56 21.56 21.18
N ARG A 59 -6.81 22.33 20.39
CA ARG A 59 -5.64 23.07 20.87
C ARG A 59 -6.00 24.22 21.80
N ALA A 60 -7.09 24.95 21.54
CA ALA A 60 -7.58 25.99 22.43
C ALA A 60 -7.99 25.42 23.80
N LEU A 61 -8.47 24.17 23.84
CA LEU A 61 -8.78 23.42 25.06
C LEU A 61 -7.53 22.78 25.72
N GLY A 62 -6.33 23.01 25.19
CA GLY A 62 -5.07 22.58 25.78
C GLY A 62 -4.46 21.30 25.20
N ALA A 63 -4.98 20.78 24.09
CA ALA A 63 -4.36 19.62 23.43
C ALA A 63 -2.97 19.99 22.89
N ARG A 64 -2.01 19.12 23.14
CA ARG A 64 -0.64 19.30 22.66
C ARG A 64 -0.52 18.90 21.19
N ARG A 65 0.40 19.52 20.46
CA ARG A 65 0.61 19.25 19.01
C ARG A 65 0.81 17.77 18.68
N TYR A 66 1.56 17.06 19.51
CA TYR A 66 1.81 15.64 19.31
C TYR A 66 0.57 14.75 19.51
N GLN A 67 -0.40 15.19 20.34
CA GLN A 67 -1.64 14.44 20.53
C GLN A 67 -2.52 14.49 19.28
N ILE A 68 -2.55 15.64 18.59
CA ILE A 68 -3.23 15.79 17.31
C ILE A 68 -2.55 14.96 16.23
N GLY A 69 -1.20 15.02 16.15
CA GLY A 69 -0.45 14.19 15.22
C GLY A 69 -0.65 12.69 15.45
N PHE A 70 -0.69 12.27 16.72
CA PHE A 70 -0.96 10.88 17.07
C PHE A 70 -2.37 10.43 16.68
N LEU A 71 -3.36 11.29 16.83
CA LEU A 71 -4.74 11.03 16.41
C LEU A 71 -4.81 10.77 14.90
N VAL A 72 -4.22 11.64 14.10
CA VAL A 72 -4.16 11.49 12.63
C VAL A 72 -3.42 10.22 12.24
N LEU A 73 -2.26 9.96 12.86
CA LEU A 73 -1.49 8.76 12.60
C LEU A 73 -2.28 7.48 12.93
N LEU A 74 -3.01 7.49 14.04
CA LEU A 74 -3.84 6.36 14.45
C LEU A 74 -4.99 6.13 13.46
N GLU A 75 -5.63 7.20 12.97
CA GLU A 75 -6.66 7.12 11.92
C GLU A 75 -6.11 6.45 10.65
N VAL A 76 -4.94 6.90 10.18
CA VAL A 76 -4.26 6.29 9.02
C VAL A 76 -3.93 4.82 9.28
N LEU A 77 -3.43 4.47 10.45
CA LEU A 77 -3.12 3.08 10.80
C LEU A 77 -4.34 2.17 10.82
N VAL A 78 -5.48 2.66 11.33
CA VAL A 78 -6.73 1.90 11.34
C VAL A 78 -7.24 1.65 9.92
N ILE A 79 -7.26 2.68 9.07
CA ILE A 79 -7.66 2.55 7.66
C ILE A 79 -6.74 1.55 6.94
N PHE A 80 -5.43 1.64 7.17
CA PHE A 80 -4.48 0.72 6.58
C PHE A 80 -4.68 -0.72 7.06
N ALA A 81 -4.86 -0.93 8.36
CA ALA A 81 -5.10 -2.26 8.89
C ALA A 81 -6.33 -2.92 8.28
N LEU A 82 -7.43 -2.15 8.14
CA LEU A 82 -8.63 -2.63 7.47
C LEU A 82 -8.37 -2.92 5.99
N GLY A 83 -7.68 -2.03 5.29
CA GLY A 83 -7.29 -2.22 3.88
C GLY A 83 -6.40 -3.45 3.70
N LEU A 84 -5.44 -3.67 4.60
CA LEU A 84 -4.55 -4.84 4.56
C LEU A 84 -5.33 -6.15 4.78
N ILE A 85 -6.25 -6.19 5.73
CA ILE A 85 -7.11 -7.36 5.97
C ILE A 85 -7.92 -7.68 4.72
N LEU A 86 -8.54 -6.67 4.11
CA LEU A 86 -9.31 -6.84 2.87
C LEU A 86 -8.43 -7.28 1.71
N ALA A 87 -7.23 -6.72 1.57
CA ALA A 87 -6.28 -7.10 0.52
C ALA A 87 -5.84 -8.57 0.66
N ILE A 88 -5.54 -9.02 1.88
CA ILE A 88 -5.18 -10.42 2.16
C ILE A 88 -6.37 -11.34 1.86
N ALA A 89 -7.57 -10.99 2.31
CA ALA A 89 -8.77 -11.79 2.05
C ALA A 89 -9.05 -11.91 0.55
N PHE A 90 -8.92 -10.80 -0.19
CA PHE A 90 -9.08 -10.79 -1.64
C PHE A 90 -7.99 -11.61 -2.36
N ALA A 91 -6.74 -11.50 -1.92
CA ALA A 91 -5.62 -12.24 -2.50
C ALA A 91 -5.80 -13.76 -2.31
N LEU A 92 -6.26 -14.21 -1.13
CA LEU A 92 -6.56 -15.61 -0.86
C LEU A 92 -7.72 -16.11 -1.75
N ALA A 93 -8.79 -15.34 -1.86
CA ALA A 93 -9.92 -15.71 -2.70
C ALA A 93 -9.53 -15.75 -4.21
N ALA A 94 -8.71 -14.79 -4.65
CA ALA A 94 -8.21 -14.76 -6.03
C ALA A 94 -7.28 -15.93 -6.33
N GLN A 95 -6.44 -16.33 -5.38
CA GLN A 95 -5.56 -17.49 -5.53
C GLN A 95 -6.34 -18.78 -5.78
N ASP A 96 -7.41 -19.04 -5.02
CA ASP A 96 -8.24 -20.22 -5.18
C ASP A 96 -8.95 -20.23 -6.54
N LEU A 97 -9.42 -19.06 -6.99
CA LEU A 97 -10.06 -18.90 -8.29
C LEU A 97 -9.08 -19.16 -9.44
N VAL A 98 -7.87 -18.60 -9.37
CA VAL A 98 -6.84 -18.78 -10.39
C VAL A 98 -6.33 -20.23 -10.41
N ALA A 99 -6.14 -20.84 -9.24
CA ALA A 99 -5.72 -22.24 -9.15
C ALA A 99 -6.74 -23.17 -9.78
N SER A 100 -8.03 -22.99 -9.48
CA SER A 100 -9.10 -23.81 -10.08
C SER A 100 -9.20 -23.63 -11.59
N PHE A 101 -9.00 -22.42 -12.09
CA PHE A 101 -8.99 -22.14 -13.52
C PHE A 101 -7.77 -22.75 -14.23
N ALA A 102 -6.60 -22.67 -13.61
CA ALA A 102 -5.36 -23.25 -14.14
C ALA A 102 -5.43 -24.79 -14.21
N GLU A 103 -5.98 -25.43 -13.18
CA GLU A 103 -6.19 -26.88 -13.15
C GLU A 103 -7.16 -27.33 -14.26
N GLN A 104 -8.26 -26.62 -14.45
CA GLN A 104 -9.27 -26.96 -15.47
C GLN A 104 -8.76 -26.73 -16.90
N THR A 105 -7.89 -25.74 -17.12
CA THR A 105 -7.50 -25.32 -18.48
C THR A 105 -6.16 -25.90 -18.92
N PHE A 106 -5.21 -26.06 -17.98
CA PHE A 106 -3.81 -26.40 -18.28
C PHE A 106 -3.33 -27.67 -17.60
N ASP A 107 -4.17 -28.34 -16.79
CA ASP A 107 -3.80 -29.56 -16.02
C ASP A 107 -2.55 -29.36 -15.13
N VAL A 108 -2.37 -28.14 -14.62
CA VAL A 108 -1.25 -27.75 -13.74
C VAL A 108 -1.74 -27.75 -12.31
N SER A 109 -1.31 -28.77 -11.54
CA SER A 109 -1.81 -29.05 -10.18
C SER A 109 -1.10 -28.31 -9.04
N ASP A 110 -0.06 -27.50 -9.29
CA ASP A 110 0.70 -26.81 -8.23
C ASP A 110 0.96 -25.33 -8.56
N THR A 111 -0.12 -24.57 -8.64
CA THR A 111 -0.07 -23.09 -8.83
C THR A 111 -0.21 -22.35 -7.51
N ARG A 112 0.79 -22.45 -6.63
CA ARG A 112 0.86 -21.55 -5.47
C ARG A 112 1.39 -20.19 -5.90
N LEU A 113 0.47 -19.24 -6.13
CA LEU A 113 0.80 -17.87 -6.55
C LEU A 113 1.42 -17.03 -5.41
N LEU A 114 1.15 -17.38 -4.16
CA LEU A 114 1.67 -16.68 -2.98
C LEU A 114 2.57 -17.61 -2.16
N ARG A 115 3.87 -17.34 -2.20
CA ARG A 115 4.80 -17.89 -1.21
C ARG A 115 4.81 -17.00 0.02
N ALA A 116 4.94 -17.60 1.19
CA ALA A 116 4.94 -16.86 2.47
C ALA A 116 6.06 -15.79 2.51
N ASP A 117 7.19 -16.07 1.89
CA ASP A 117 8.33 -15.15 1.82
C ASP A 117 7.99 -13.90 0.99
N ASP A 118 7.35 -14.08 -0.18
CA ASP A 118 6.94 -12.99 -1.06
C ASP A 118 5.85 -12.13 -0.40
N ALA A 119 4.88 -12.77 0.27
CA ALA A 119 3.85 -12.08 1.03
C ALA A 119 4.43 -11.20 2.14
N SER A 120 5.45 -11.69 2.85
CA SER A 120 6.10 -10.93 3.93
C SER A 120 6.84 -9.69 3.39
N LEU A 121 7.50 -9.79 2.25
CA LEU A 121 8.15 -8.67 1.57
C LEU A 121 7.13 -7.64 1.08
N MET A 122 6.02 -8.09 0.49
CA MET A 122 4.94 -7.20 0.04
C MET A 122 4.32 -6.44 1.21
N VAL A 123 3.99 -7.11 2.32
CA VAL A 123 3.41 -6.48 3.50
C VAL A 123 4.38 -5.50 4.13
N SER A 124 5.65 -5.87 4.30
CA SER A 124 6.65 -4.98 4.89
C SER A 124 6.91 -3.74 4.04
N SER A 125 7.00 -3.89 2.72
CA SER A 125 7.16 -2.75 1.80
C SER A 125 5.93 -1.83 1.82
N ALA A 126 4.72 -2.38 1.85
CA ALA A 126 3.49 -1.61 1.96
C ALA A 126 3.44 -0.80 3.27
N VAL A 127 3.84 -1.40 4.40
CA VAL A 127 3.93 -0.70 5.69
C VAL A 127 4.91 0.47 5.63
N VAL A 128 6.11 0.26 5.08
CA VAL A 128 7.12 1.31 4.96
C VAL A 128 6.63 2.47 4.10
N VAL A 129 6.08 2.19 2.93
CA VAL A 129 5.57 3.21 2.01
C VAL A 129 4.42 3.98 2.63
N LEU A 130 3.52 3.31 3.34
CA LEU A 130 2.42 3.97 4.05
C LEU A 130 2.92 4.88 5.16
N LEU A 131 3.86 4.42 5.98
CA LEU A 131 4.44 5.26 7.05
C LEU A 131 5.03 6.54 6.46
N ILE A 132 5.74 6.45 5.33
CA ILE A 132 6.27 7.61 4.62
C ILE A 132 5.14 8.53 4.14
N ALA A 133 4.09 7.97 3.54
CA ALA A 133 2.93 8.73 3.06
C ALA A 133 2.17 9.42 4.19
N ALA A 134 2.10 8.81 5.38
CA ALA A 134 1.41 9.36 6.56
C ALA A 134 2.16 10.53 7.22
N VAL A 135 3.47 10.67 6.99
CA VAL A 135 4.29 11.73 7.60
C VAL A 135 3.79 13.13 7.22
N PHE A 136 3.49 13.35 5.94
CA PHE A 136 3.09 14.66 5.45
C PHE A 136 1.77 15.16 6.06
N PRO A 137 0.63 14.43 6.02
CA PRO A 137 -0.61 14.86 6.64
C PRO A 137 -0.50 14.99 8.16
N THR A 138 0.28 14.14 8.81
CA THR A 138 0.54 14.24 10.26
C THR A 138 1.23 15.57 10.61
N ILE A 139 2.29 15.92 9.89
CA ILE A 139 2.99 17.21 10.10
C ILE A 139 2.07 18.38 9.77
N GLN A 140 1.28 18.27 8.73
CA GLN A 140 0.30 19.32 8.36
C GLN A 140 -0.71 19.56 9.50
N ALA A 141 -1.25 18.49 10.09
CA ALA A 141 -2.16 18.59 11.23
C ALA A 141 -1.51 19.23 12.47
N MET A 142 -0.24 18.89 12.74
CA MET A 142 0.51 19.43 13.88
C MET A 142 0.87 20.92 13.74
N ARG A 143 0.97 21.43 12.52
CA ARG A 143 1.39 22.81 12.20
C ARG A 143 0.23 23.80 12.15
N GLN A 144 -1.01 23.36 12.20
CA GLN A 144 -2.16 24.27 12.15
C GLN A 144 -2.14 25.24 13.34
N ASP A 145 -2.27 26.54 13.05
CA ASP A 145 -2.29 27.58 14.07
C ASP A 145 -3.74 27.79 14.55
N PRO A 146 -4.01 27.81 15.87
CA PRO A 146 -5.34 28.08 16.40
C PRO A 146 -5.85 29.47 16.04
N LEU A 147 -4.97 30.41 15.74
CA LEU A 147 -5.35 31.80 15.37
C LEU A 147 -5.99 31.88 13.97
N ASP A 148 -5.52 31.05 13.02
CA ASP A 148 -6.05 31.00 11.65
C ASP A 148 -7.53 30.55 11.60
N VAL A 149 -7.99 29.86 12.66
CA VAL A 149 -9.37 29.34 12.75
C VAL A 149 -10.32 30.36 13.36
N LEU A 150 -9.81 31.33 14.12
CA LEU A 150 -10.60 32.32 14.85
C LEU A 150 -10.78 33.63 14.07
N GLU A 151 -9.95 33.90 13.06
CA GLU A 151 -10.17 35.02 12.15
C GLU A 151 -11.08 34.56 11.00
N PRO A 152 -12.39 34.91 11.00
CA PRO A 152 -13.20 34.72 9.80
C PRO A 152 -12.57 35.56 8.69
N ASN A 153 -12.19 34.87 7.61
CA ASN A 153 -11.71 35.52 6.39
C ASN A 153 -12.75 36.52 5.93
N VAL A 154 -12.60 37.78 6.35
CA VAL A 154 -13.36 38.93 5.85
C VAL A 154 -12.65 39.33 4.56
N GLY A 155 -13.03 38.70 3.46
CA GLY A 155 -12.61 39.03 2.12
C GLY A 155 -13.79 38.85 1.17
#